data_d9ea9cff069e3f93638512767746d8ff
#
_entry.id   d9ea9cff069e3f93638512767746d8ff
#
_cell.length_a   1.000
_cell.length_b   1.000
_cell.length_c   1.000
_cell.angle_alpha   90.00
_cell.angle_beta   90.00
_cell.angle_gamma   90.00
#
_symmetry.space_group_name_H-M   'P 1'
#
loop_
_entity.id
_entity.type
_entity.pdbx_description
1 polymer ?
#
loop_
_entity_poly.entity_id
_entity_poly.type
_entity_poly.pdbx_seq_one_letter_code
_entity_poly.pdbx_strand_id
1 'polypeptide(L)'
;MEEQLSLFDLVLNASLTVQFVMLLLLLASVVSWYMIAHRLIYFSVAHREMLRFEAQFWSGIDLAKLYRDGTERLSDGDTFIGMESIFRAGFKEFSRLVQQTDLESESVLEGARRAMRIAMLREEERLDTHLAFLASVGSTSPYIGLFGTVWGIMHSFRGLANATQATLATVAPGISEALVATAMGLFAAIPAVLAYNRFAARVDLYGTRYETFADEFSSIIARQVYALRATPKQKPKSGT
;
A
#
# COMPACT_ATOMS: atom_id res chain seq x y z
N MET A 1 -51.89 -6.83 -8.61
CA MET A 1 -50.53 -6.53 -9.14
C MET A 1 -49.70 -6.18 -7.92
N GLU A 2 -48.84 -7.07 -7.47
CA GLU A 2 -47.86 -6.78 -6.42
C GLU A 2 -46.88 -5.75 -7.00
N GLU A 3 -46.97 -4.48 -6.53
CA GLU A 3 -45.87 -3.55 -6.75
C GLU A 3 -44.65 -4.13 -6.02
N GLN A 4 -43.81 -4.82 -6.78
CA GLN A 4 -42.46 -5.17 -6.33
C GLN A 4 -41.77 -3.84 -6.06
N LEU A 5 -41.63 -3.46 -4.79
CA LEU A 5 -40.83 -2.32 -4.35
C LEU A 5 -39.42 -2.52 -4.94
N SER A 6 -39.16 -1.83 -6.04
CA SER A 6 -37.84 -1.82 -6.64
C SER A 6 -36.83 -1.29 -5.61
N LEU A 7 -35.65 -1.89 -5.55
CA LEU A 7 -34.56 -1.36 -4.69
C LEU A 7 -34.29 0.13 -4.98
N PHE A 8 -34.54 0.55 -6.22
CA PHE A 8 -34.43 1.94 -6.63
C PHE A 8 -35.48 2.84 -5.96
N ASP A 9 -36.72 2.35 -5.87
CA ASP A 9 -37.83 3.10 -5.24
C ASP A 9 -37.58 3.21 -3.74
N LEU A 10 -37.03 2.19 -3.09
CA LEU A 10 -36.64 2.21 -1.68
C LEU A 10 -35.55 3.28 -1.39
N VAL A 11 -34.59 3.46 -2.31
CA VAL A 11 -33.54 4.48 -2.16
C VAL A 11 -34.08 5.88 -2.39
N LEU A 12 -34.95 6.08 -3.38
CA LEU A 12 -35.47 7.41 -3.74
C LEU A 12 -36.52 7.93 -2.74
N ASN A 13 -37.28 7.06 -2.10
CA ASN A 13 -38.30 7.43 -1.13
C ASN A 13 -37.77 7.54 0.32
N ALA A 14 -36.52 7.12 0.57
CA ALA A 14 -35.90 7.21 1.87
C ALA A 14 -35.81 8.68 2.38
N SER A 15 -35.72 8.85 3.69
CA SER A 15 -35.50 10.17 4.27
C SER A 15 -34.16 10.75 3.78
N LEU A 16 -34.06 12.07 3.60
CA LEU A 16 -32.83 12.75 3.11
C LEU A 16 -31.57 12.32 3.86
N THR A 17 -31.66 12.11 5.17
CA THR A 17 -30.53 11.64 5.99
C THR A 17 -30.10 10.22 5.58
N VAL A 18 -31.04 9.30 5.37
CA VAL A 18 -30.75 7.93 4.94
C VAL A 18 -30.19 7.92 3.52
N GLN A 19 -30.74 8.75 2.61
CA GLN A 19 -30.19 8.90 1.26
C GLN A 19 -28.74 9.40 1.28
N PHE A 20 -28.43 10.39 2.13
CA PHE A 20 -27.05 10.89 2.29
C PHE A 20 -26.11 9.80 2.80
N VAL A 21 -26.55 9.01 3.79
CA VAL A 21 -25.78 7.86 4.31
C VAL A 21 -25.50 6.83 3.19
N MET A 22 -26.53 6.46 2.43
CA MET A 22 -26.38 5.51 1.32
C MET A 22 -25.44 6.04 0.24
N LEU A 23 -25.54 7.32 -0.12
CA LEU A 23 -24.63 7.96 -1.09
C LEU A 23 -23.17 7.94 -0.60
N LEU A 24 -22.94 8.29 0.65
CA LEU A 24 -21.62 8.27 1.26
C LEU A 24 -21.01 6.86 1.25
N LEU A 25 -21.80 5.84 1.61
CA LEU A 25 -21.36 4.45 1.59
C LEU A 25 -21.08 3.95 0.15
N LEU A 26 -21.89 4.35 -0.81
CA LEU A 26 -21.67 4.04 -2.23
C LEU A 26 -20.36 4.64 -2.73
N LEU A 27 -20.12 5.93 -2.43
CA LEU A 27 -18.87 6.59 -2.80
C LEU A 27 -17.66 5.93 -2.13
N ALA A 28 -17.74 5.62 -0.84
CA ALA A 28 -16.69 4.90 -0.12
C ALA A 28 -16.41 3.53 -0.74
N SER A 29 -17.45 2.80 -1.15
CA SER A 29 -17.33 1.52 -1.82
C SER A 29 -16.62 1.65 -3.18
N VAL A 30 -17.06 2.58 -4.03
CA VAL A 30 -16.45 2.80 -5.36
C VAL A 30 -14.97 3.17 -5.24
N VAL A 31 -14.63 4.10 -4.32
CA VAL A 31 -13.24 4.49 -4.07
C VAL A 31 -12.42 3.31 -3.55
N SER A 32 -12.99 2.50 -2.65
CA SER A 32 -12.32 1.28 -2.15
C SER A 32 -12.02 0.29 -3.27
N TRP A 33 -12.97 0.02 -4.17
CA TRP A 33 -12.75 -0.87 -5.31
C TRP A 33 -11.68 -0.35 -6.26
N TYR A 34 -11.68 0.97 -6.53
CA TYR A 34 -10.61 1.59 -7.32
C TYR A 34 -9.22 1.38 -6.66
N MET A 35 -9.12 1.66 -5.34
CA MET A 35 -7.88 1.48 -4.61
C MET A 35 -7.44 0.01 -4.57
N ILE A 36 -8.36 -0.93 -4.38
CA ILE A 36 -8.07 -2.37 -4.41
C ILE A 36 -7.49 -2.77 -5.77
N ALA A 37 -8.13 -2.39 -6.87
CA ALA A 37 -7.65 -2.70 -8.21
C ALA A 37 -6.25 -2.11 -8.48
N HIS A 38 -6.05 -0.84 -8.13
CA HIS A 38 -4.75 -0.16 -8.26
C HIS A 38 -3.66 -0.88 -7.45
N ARG A 39 -3.95 -1.26 -6.20
CA ARG A 39 -2.98 -1.96 -5.34
C ARG A 39 -2.67 -3.37 -5.83
N LEU A 40 -3.65 -4.11 -6.34
CA LEU A 40 -3.41 -5.42 -6.93
C LEU A 40 -2.41 -5.35 -8.10
N ILE A 41 -2.56 -4.35 -8.97
CA ILE A 41 -1.64 -4.13 -10.10
C ILE A 41 -0.25 -3.77 -9.55
N TYR A 42 -0.16 -2.82 -8.62
CA TYR A 42 1.11 -2.39 -8.03
C TYR A 42 1.87 -3.56 -7.40
N PHE A 43 1.23 -4.35 -6.54
CA PHE A 43 1.87 -5.51 -5.91
C PHE A 43 2.29 -6.59 -6.92
N SER A 44 1.56 -6.74 -8.02
CA SER A 44 1.93 -7.69 -9.08
C SER A 44 3.20 -7.23 -9.81
N VAL A 45 3.32 -5.92 -10.08
CA VAL A 45 4.52 -5.34 -10.69
C VAL A 45 5.70 -5.41 -9.71
N ALA A 46 5.51 -4.97 -8.46
CA ALA A 46 6.55 -5.00 -7.44
C ALA A 46 7.09 -6.41 -7.20
N HIS A 47 6.22 -7.42 -7.17
CA HIS A 47 6.62 -8.83 -7.03
C HIS A 47 7.50 -9.29 -8.20
N ARG A 48 7.08 -8.98 -9.43
CA ARG A 48 7.81 -9.38 -10.64
C ARG A 48 9.20 -8.71 -10.70
N GLU A 49 9.26 -7.40 -10.43
CA GLU A 49 10.54 -6.69 -10.43
C GLU A 49 11.46 -7.15 -9.31
N MET A 50 10.92 -7.47 -8.14
CA MET A 50 11.69 -8.05 -7.04
C MET A 50 12.34 -9.38 -7.45
N LEU A 51 11.57 -10.33 -7.97
CA LEU A 51 12.11 -11.63 -8.40
C LEU A 51 13.13 -11.50 -9.54
N ARG A 52 12.89 -10.59 -10.48
CA ARG A 52 13.80 -10.31 -11.58
C ARG A 52 15.13 -9.77 -11.09
N PHE A 53 15.07 -8.78 -10.18
CA PHE A 53 16.27 -8.18 -9.62
C PHE A 53 17.05 -9.18 -8.77
N GLU A 54 16.38 -9.94 -7.91
CA GLU A 54 16.97 -10.99 -7.08
C GLU A 54 17.74 -12.02 -7.93
N ALA A 55 17.12 -12.51 -9.00
CA ALA A 55 17.77 -13.44 -9.94
C ALA A 55 19.02 -12.83 -10.61
N GLN A 56 18.99 -11.54 -10.96
CA GLN A 56 20.15 -10.86 -11.55
C GLN A 56 21.25 -10.63 -10.52
N PHE A 57 20.91 -10.22 -9.31
CA PHE A 57 21.86 -9.95 -8.24
C PHE A 57 22.67 -11.21 -7.86
N TRP A 58 21.97 -12.35 -7.74
CA TRP A 58 22.60 -13.62 -7.37
C TRP A 58 23.25 -14.38 -8.55
N SER A 59 23.18 -13.85 -9.76
CA SER A 59 23.84 -14.48 -10.93
C SER A 59 25.36 -14.37 -10.94
N GLY A 60 25.96 -13.67 -9.97
CA GLY A 60 27.40 -13.42 -9.91
C GLY A 60 27.87 -12.28 -10.82
N ILE A 61 26.97 -11.45 -11.32
CA ILE A 61 27.30 -10.27 -12.12
C ILE A 61 28.09 -9.25 -11.28
N ASP A 62 29.02 -8.52 -11.92
CA ASP A 62 29.68 -7.38 -11.28
C ASP A 62 28.66 -6.32 -10.86
N LEU A 63 28.73 -5.89 -9.60
CA LEU A 63 27.81 -4.90 -9.01
C LEU A 63 27.82 -3.56 -9.77
N ALA A 64 28.98 -3.13 -10.26
CA ALA A 64 29.09 -1.92 -11.07
C ALA A 64 28.40 -2.08 -12.43
N LYS A 65 28.46 -3.27 -13.04
CA LYS A 65 27.73 -3.58 -14.25
C LYS A 65 26.23 -3.63 -14.00
N LEU A 66 25.79 -4.30 -12.95
CA LEU A 66 24.37 -4.35 -12.55
C LEU A 66 23.78 -2.94 -12.34
N TYR A 67 24.55 -2.05 -11.71
CA TYR A 67 24.16 -0.65 -11.52
C TYR A 67 24.00 0.11 -12.84
N ARG A 68 24.93 -0.05 -13.80
CA ARG A 68 24.87 0.61 -15.12
C ARG A 68 23.73 0.07 -15.98
N ASP A 69 23.64 -1.25 -16.11
CA ASP A 69 22.61 -1.91 -16.94
C ASP A 69 21.20 -1.52 -16.48
N GLY A 70 20.99 -1.35 -15.17
CA GLY A 70 19.74 -0.85 -14.63
C GLY A 70 19.45 0.61 -15.03
N THR A 71 20.48 1.47 -15.10
CA THR A 71 20.29 2.87 -15.50
C THR A 71 19.89 3.00 -16.98
N GLU A 72 20.43 2.14 -17.84
CA GLU A 72 20.13 2.13 -19.27
C GLU A 72 18.72 1.60 -19.58
N ARG A 73 18.15 0.79 -18.68
CA ARG A 73 16.78 0.22 -18.83
C ARG A 73 15.66 1.18 -18.49
N LEU A 74 15.94 2.21 -17.71
CA LEU A 74 14.90 3.18 -17.37
C LEU A 74 14.70 4.15 -18.52
N SER A 75 13.45 4.20 -19.00
CA SER A 75 12.96 5.31 -19.81
C SER A 75 12.83 6.56 -18.96
N ASP A 76 12.97 7.72 -19.58
CA ASP A 76 12.80 9.02 -18.91
C ASP A 76 11.46 9.05 -18.14
N GLY A 77 11.53 9.15 -16.82
CA GLY A 77 10.37 9.26 -15.92
C GLY A 77 10.06 8.00 -15.09
N ASP A 78 10.66 6.86 -15.37
CA ASP A 78 10.50 5.66 -14.54
C ASP A 78 11.37 5.72 -13.27
N THR A 79 10.89 5.12 -12.19
CA THR A 79 11.62 5.02 -10.92
C THR A 79 11.90 3.57 -10.57
N PHE A 80 13.08 3.32 -10.02
CA PHE A 80 13.38 2.00 -9.45
C PHE A 80 12.47 1.72 -8.25
N ILE A 81 12.01 0.48 -8.14
CA ILE A 81 11.13 0.03 -7.07
C ILE A 81 11.71 -1.19 -6.35
N GLY A 82 11.38 -1.31 -5.08
CA GLY A 82 11.73 -2.47 -4.27
C GLY A 82 13.24 -2.66 -4.06
N MET A 83 13.71 -3.89 -4.18
CA MET A 83 15.11 -4.26 -3.93
C MET A 83 16.11 -3.51 -4.80
N GLU A 84 15.79 -3.23 -6.06
CA GLU A 84 16.69 -2.48 -6.95
C GLU A 84 16.91 -1.04 -6.46
N SER A 85 15.87 -0.39 -5.94
CA SER A 85 15.96 0.95 -5.31
C SER A 85 16.92 0.93 -4.12
N ILE A 86 16.82 -0.08 -3.25
CA ILE A 86 17.67 -0.26 -2.07
C ILE A 86 19.12 -0.53 -2.47
N PHE A 87 19.33 -1.45 -3.41
CA PHE A 87 20.66 -1.75 -3.98
C PHE A 87 21.33 -0.48 -4.50
N ARG A 88 20.61 0.29 -5.33
CA ARG A 88 21.17 1.49 -5.96
C ARG A 88 21.52 2.56 -4.94
N ALA A 89 20.70 2.75 -3.91
CA ALA A 89 21.01 3.67 -2.82
C ALA A 89 22.29 3.28 -2.08
N GLY A 90 22.42 2.01 -1.69
CA GLY A 90 23.59 1.47 -1.02
C GLY A 90 24.84 1.50 -1.89
N PHE A 91 24.75 1.05 -3.14
CA PHE A 91 25.88 1.01 -4.06
C PHE A 91 26.39 2.39 -4.45
N LYS A 92 25.49 3.35 -4.69
CA LYS A 92 25.85 4.75 -4.96
C LYS A 92 26.64 5.36 -3.81
N GLU A 93 26.17 5.19 -2.58
CA GLU A 93 26.82 5.72 -1.39
C GLU A 93 28.15 5.02 -1.13
N PHE A 94 28.20 3.68 -1.25
CA PHE A 94 29.43 2.92 -1.18
C PHE A 94 30.46 3.42 -2.18
N SER A 95 30.11 3.56 -3.46
CA SER A 95 31.01 4.02 -4.51
C SER A 95 31.53 5.44 -4.26
N ARG A 96 30.69 6.31 -3.71
CA ARG A 96 31.06 7.68 -3.34
C ARG A 96 32.07 7.70 -2.20
N LEU A 97 31.83 6.91 -1.15
CA LEU A 97 32.66 6.91 0.06
C LEU A 97 34.01 6.21 -0.15
N VAL A 98 34.06 5.14 -0.97
CA VAL A 98 35.33 4.47 -1.33
C VAL A 98 36.28 5.39 -2.08
N GLN A 99 35.79 6.35 -2.83
CA GLN A 99 36.64 7.33 -3.50
C GLN A 99 37.31 8.35 -2.54
N GLN A 100 36.78 8.50 -1.34
CA GLN A 100 37.35 9.36 -0.29
C GLN A 100 38.44 8.56 0.45
N THR A 101 39.69 8.91 0.18
CA THR A 101 40.88 8.14 0.56
C THR A 101 41.09 8.00 2.08
N ASP A 102 40.52 8.91 2.89
CA ASP A 102 40.80 9.03 4.33
C ASP A 102 39.74 8.42 5.24
N LEU A 103 38.66 7.85 4.70
CA LEU A 103 37.58 7.27 5.51
C LEU A 103 37.93 5.86 6.00
N GLU A 104 37.63 5.55 7.24
CA GLU A 104 37.73 4.21 7.81
C GLU A 104 36.74 3.25 7.12
N SER A 105 37.08 1.95 7.06
CA SER A 105 36.23 0.90 6.47
C SER A 105 34.84 0.85 7.08
N GLU A 106 34.74 1.04 8.39
CA GLU A 106 33.50 1.06 9.14
C GLU A 106 32.59 2.22 8.74
N SER A 107 33.17 3.41 8.54
CA SER A 107 32.43 4.61 8.10
C SER A 107 31.82 4.43 6.70
N VAL A 108 32.52 3.75 5.80
CA VAL A 108 32.01 3.41 4.45
C VAL A 108 30.84 2.46 4.53
N LEU A 109 30.97 1.42 5.36
CA LEU A 109 29.92 0.42 5.56
C LEU A 109 28.68 1.03 6.23
N GLU A 110 28.88 1.83 7.27
CA GLU A 110 27.78 2.52 7.96
C GLU A 110 27.04 3.49 7.03
N GLY A 111 27.76 4.25 6.20
CA GLY A 111 27.18 5.14 5.22
C GLY A 111 26.30 4.39 4.21
N ALA A 112 26.78 3.28 3.65
CA ALA A 112 26.01 2.45 2.74
C ALA A 112 24.76 1.85 3.40
N ARG A 113 24.89 1.34 4.63
CA ARG A 113 23.74 0.81 5.41
C ARG A 113 22.69 1.88 5.68
N ARG A 114 23.11 3.09 6.04
CA ARG A 114 22.19 4.23 6.24
C ARG A 114 21.44 4.58 4.96
N ALA A 115 22.13 4.60 3.82
CA ALA A 115 21.50 4.88 2.53
C ALA A 115 20.46 3.80 2.16
N MET A 116 20.78 2.52 2.38
CA MET A 116 19.84 1.40 2.16
C MET A 116 18.63 1.50 3.09
N ARG A 117 18.83 1.78 4.37
CA ARG A 117 17.72 1.95 5.33
C ARG A 117 16.75 3.06 4.92
N ILE A 118 17.28 4.21 4.47
CA ILE A 118 16.43 5.31 3.99
C ILE A 118 15.64 4.88 2.74
N ALA A 119 16.25 4.13 1.83
CA ALA A 119 15.56 3.61 0.66
C ALA A 119 14.48 2.59 1.04
N MET A 120 14.74 1.70 2.00
CA MET A 120 13.76 0.74 2.53
C MET A 120 12.52 1.43 3.10
N LEU A 121 12.71 2.43 3.98
CA LEU A 121 11.59 3.19 4.54
C LEU A 121 10.71 3.83 3.47
N ARG A 122 11.31 4.35 2.40
CA ARG A 122 10.57 4.91 1.26
C ARG A 122 9.80 3.86 0.48
N GLU A 123 10.37 2.67 0.31
CA GLU A 123 9.67 1.57 -0.36
C GLU A 123 8.53 1.03 0.50
N GLU A 124 8.70 0.93 1.82
CA GLU A 124 7.64 0.58 2.77
C GLU A 124 6.49 1.59 2.72
N GLU A 125 6.79 2.89 2.73
CA GLU A 125 5.78 3.96 2.59
C GLU A 125 5.00 3.83 1.27
N ARG A 126 5.67 3.49 0.17
CA ARG A 126 5.01 3.20 -1.12
C ARG A 126 4.11 1.97 -1.07
N LEU A 127 4.55 0.93 -0.37
CA LEU A 127 3.77 -0.29 -0.16
C LEU A 127 2.53 -0.04 0.69
N ASP A 128 2.62 0.83 1.69
CA ASP A 128 1.53 1.19 2.62
C ASP A 128 0.50 2.17 2.04
N THR A 129 0.81 2.80 0.92
CA THR A 129 -0.06 3.79 0.29
C THR A 129 -1.49 3.25 0.15
N HIS A 130 -2.50 4.03 0.54
CA HIS A 130 -3.94 3.72 0.52
C HIS A 130 -4.44 2.64 1.49
N LEU A 131 -3.57 1.92 2.21
CA LEU A 131 -4.02 0.90 3.16
C LEU A 131 -4.81 1.50 4.33
N ALA A 132 -4.38 2.65 4.84
CA ALA A 132 -5.09 3.36 5.91
C ALA A 132 -6.53 3.73 5.53
N PHE A 133 -6.78 4.09 4.27
CA PHE A 133 -8.14 4.35 3.79
C PHE A 133 -9.00 3.07 3.78
N LEU A 134 -8.47 1.96 3.27
CA LEU A 134 -9.18 0.67 3.26
C LEU A 134 -9.50 0.20 4.69
N ALA A 135 -8.56 0.37 5.63
CA ALA A 135 -8.79 0.08 7.04
C ALA A 135 -9.92 0.94 7.62
N SER A 136 -9.92 2.24 7.30
CA SER A 136 -10.95 3.17 7.77
C SER A 136 -12.33 2.82 7.21
N VAL A 137 -12.46 2.58 5.91
CA VAL A 137 -13.71 2.15 5.28
C VAL A 137 -14.20 0.84 5.89
N GLY A 138 -13.29 -0.12 6.02
CA GLY A 138 -13.61 -1.43 6.60
C GLY A 138 -14.14 -1.37 8.03
N SER A 139 -13.56 -0.50 8.86
CA SER A 139 -13.94 -0.37 10.27
C SER A 139 -15.14 0.55 10.51
N THR A 140 -15.33 1.60 9.68
CA THR A 140 -16.36 2.62 9.94
C THR A 140 -17.67 2.42 9.17
N SER A 141 -17.60 1.85 7.94
CA SER A 141 -18.79 1.70 7.09
C SER A 141 -19.94 0.90 7.73
N PRO A 142 -19.71 -0.17 8.53
CA PRO A 142 -20.79 -0.86 9.21
C PRO A 142 -21.52 0.04 10.21
N TYR A 143 -20.80 0.89 10.92
CA TYR A 143 -21.41 1.83 11.89
C TYR A 143 -22.16 2.96 11.20
N ILE A 144 -21.68 3.43 10.06
CA ILE A 144 -22.37 4.41 9.23
C ILE A 144 -23.69 3.81 8.70
N GLY A 145 -23.66 2.55 8.25
CA GLY A 145 -24.86 1.82 7.84
C GLY A 145 -25.85 1.63 8.99
N LEU A 146 -25.36 1.23 10.17
CA LEU A 146 -26.19 1.11 11.39
C LEU A 146 -26.80 2.45 11.78
N PHE A 147 -26.08 3.54 11.70
CA PHE A 147 -26.61 4.88 11.91
C PHE A 147 -27.79 5.16 10.97
N GLY A 148 -27.63 4.82 9.67
CA GLY A 148 -28.72 4.93 8.69
C GLY A 148 -29.96 4.14 9.08
N THR A 149 -29.78 2.91 9.60
CA THR A 149 -30.91 2.08 10.09
C THR A 149 -31.62 2.69 11.30
N VAL A 150 -30.85 3.10 12.30
CA VAL A 150 -31.43 3.71 13.51
C VAL A 150 -32.21 4.98 13.16
N TRP A 151 -31.63 5.82 12.31
CA TRP A 151 -32.29 7.06 11.87
C TRP A 151 -33.56 6.79 11.06
N GLY A 152 -33.50 5.86 10.10
CA GLY A 152 -34.65 5.53 9.25
C GLY A 152 -35.82 4.93 10.04
N ILE A 153 -35.52 3.99 10.96
CA ILE A 153 -36.53 3.42 11.85
C ILE A 153 -37.16 4.52 12.73
N MET A 154 -36.33 5.37 13.34
CA MET A 154 -36.81 6.51 14.15
C MET A 154 -37.72 7.43 13.33
N HIS A 155 -37.34 7.73 12.08
CA HIS A 155 -38.14 8.55 11.18
C HIS A 155 -39.50 7.93 10.87
N SER A 156 -39.54 6.62 10.60
CA SER A 156 -40.79 5.87 10.34
C SER A 156 -41.73 5.89 11.52
N PHE A 157 -41.22 5.68 12.73
CA PHE A 157 -42.07 5.75 13.96
C PHE A 157 -42.57 7.16 14.29
N ARG A 158 -41.79 8.20 13.97
CA ARG A 158 -42.25 9.58 14.11
C ARG A 158 -43.39 9.90 13.14
N GLY A 159 -43.36 9.34 11.93
CA GLY A 159 -44.49 9.45 10.99
C GLY A 159 -45.77 8.78 11.51
N LEU A 160 -45.63 7.64 12.22
CA LEU A 160 -46.75 6.93 12.79
C LEU A 160 -47.46 7.72 13.90
N ALA A 161 -46.72 8.51 14.69
CA ALA A 161 -47.30 9.34 15.77
C ALA A 161 -48.30 10.40 15.27
N ASN A 162 -48.20 10.78 13.99
CA ASN A 162 -49.05 11.76 13.34
C ASN A 162 -50.16 11.15 12.45
N ALA A 163 -50.19 9.79 12.34
CA ALA A 163 -51.14 9.10 11.51
C ALA A 163 -52.46 8.86 12.25
N THR A 164 -53.60 9.09 11.58
CA THR A 164 -54.94 8.84 12.10
C THR A 164 -55.26 7.34 12.26
N GLN A 165 -54.58 6.49 11.52
CA GLN A 165 -54.60 5.04 11.65
C GLN A 165 -53.18 4.47 11.63
N ALA A 166 -52.77 3.93 12.76
CA ALA A 166 -51.48 3.30 12.93
C ALA A 166 -51.53 1.85 12.41
N THR A 167 -51.01 1.62 11.20
CA THR A 167 -50.92 0.28 10.61
C THR A 167 -49.49 -0.10 10.33
N LEU A 168 -49.17 -1.39 10.32
CA LEU A 168 -47.85 -1.89 9.96
C LEU A 168 -47.46 -1.48 8.53
N ALA A 169 -48.43 -1.42 7.62
CA ALA A 169 -48.24 -0.98 6.25
C ALA A 169 -47.65 0.45 6.11
N THR A 170 -47.93 1.31 7.11
CA THR A 170 -47.42 2.68 7.11
C THR A 170 -45.94 2.79 7.44
N VAL A 171 -45.38 1.87 8.22
CA VAL A 171 -43.95 1.91 8.64
C VAL A 171 -43.05 0.93 7.91
N ALA A 172 -43.62 -0.13 7.31
CA ALA A 172 -42.87 -1.18 6.66
C ALA A 172 -41.92 -0.67 5.54
N PRO A 173 -42.31 0.28 4.66
CA PRO A 173 -41.41 0.83 3.66
C PRO A 173 -40.17 1.48 4.28
N GLY A 174 -40.34 2.38 5.23
CA GLY A 174 -39.21 3.09 5.84
C GLY A 174 -38.31 2.19 6.70
N ILE A 175 -38.83 1.10 7.28
CA ILE A 175 -38.00 0.09 7.93
C ILE A 175 -37.18 -0.66 6.87
N SER A 176 -37.78 -1.01 5.74
CA SER A 176 -37.07 -1.67 4.64
C SER A 176 -35.95 -0.81 4.06
N GLU A 177 -36.19 0.48 3.83
CA GLU A 177 -35.22 1.47 3.42
C GLU A 177 -34.04 1.57 4.39
N ALA A 178 -34.33 1.60 5.69
CA ALA A 178 -33.34 1.64 6.75
C ALA A 178 -32.41 0.38 6.70
N LEU A 179 -32.97 -0.80 6.53
CA LEU A 179 -32.19 -2.04 6.43
C LEU A 179 -31.25 -2.06 5.21
N VAL A 180 -31.66 -1.43 4.09
CA VAL A 180 -30.79 -1.28 2.92
C VAL A 180 -29.52 -0.48 3.26
N ALA A 181 -29.61 0.55 4.09
CA ALA A 181 -28.43 1.33 4.51
C ALA A 181 -27.42 0.46 5.27
N THR A 182 -27.86 -0.43 6.16
CA THR A 182 -26.95 -1.37 6.83
C THR A 182 -26.33 -2.36 5.85
N ALA A 183 -27.11 -2.91 4.93
CA ALA A 183 -26.59 -3.81 3.89
C ALA A 183 -25.52 -3.13 3.03
N MET A 184 -25.71 -1.86 2.65
CA MET A 184 -24.72 -1.07 1.91
C MET A 184 -23.45 -0.83 2.75
N GLY A 185 -23.59 -0.58 4.06
CA GLY A 185 -22.45 -0.43 4.97
C GLY A 185 -21.59 -1.69 5.02
N LEU A 186 -22.20 -2.85 5.12
CA LEU A 186 -21.50 -4.15 5.09
C LEU A 186 -20.90 -4.43 3.70
N PHE A 187 -21.61 -4.12 2.63
CA PHE A 187 -21.12 -4.29 1.27
C PHE A 187 -19.88 -3.45 0.97
N ALA A 188 -19.78 -2.23 1.53
CA ALA A 188 -18.59 -1.40 1.43
C ALA A 188 -17.45 -1.92 2.31
N ALA A 189 -17.75 -2.38 3.52
CA ALA A 189 -16.74 -2.76 4.52
C ALA A 189 -16.05 -4.09 4.21
N ILE A 190 -16.79 -5.12 3.82
CA ILE A 190 -16.24 -6.47 3.67
C ILE A 190 -15.09 -6.52 2.65
N PRO A 191 -15.23 -6.02 1.41
CA PRO A 191 -14.11 -6.01 0.46
C PRO A 191 -12.92 -5.18 0.94
N ALA A 192 -13.18 -4.05 1.61
CA ALA A 192 -12.14 -3.17 2.12
C ALA A 192 -11.30 -3.84 3.21
N VAL A 193 -11.93 -4.53 4.17
CA VAL A 193 -11.23 -5.29 5.23
C VAL A 193 -10.42 -6.44 4.64
N LEU A 194 -11.02 -7.23 3.75
CA LEU A 194 -10.32 -8.36 3.13
C LEU A 194 -9.09 -7.90 2.34
N ALA A 195 -9.23 -6.81 1.59
CA ALA A 195 -8.14 -6.24 0.82
C ALA A 195 -7.05 -5.66 1.72
N TYR A 196 -7.42 -4.90 2.75
CA TYR A 196 -6.49 -4.37 3.74
C TYR A 196 -5.65 -5.48 4.38
N ASN A 197 -6.29 -6.49 4.92
CA ASN A 197 -5.58 -7.60 5.59
C ASN A 197 -4.62 -8.33 4.64
N ARG A 198 -5.04 -8.52 3.39
CA ARG A 198 -4.20 -9.17 2.37
C ARG A 198 -3.00 -8.31 1.97
N PHE A 199 -3.19 -7.00 1.83
CA PHE A 199 -2.12 -6.09 1.45
C PHE A 199 -1.17 -5.82 2.61
N ALA A 200 -1.66 -5.63 3.83
CA ALA A 200 -0.84 -5.48 5.02
C ALA A 200 0.12 -6.67 5.21
N ALA A 201 -0.38 -7.89 5.11
CA ALA A 201 0.47 -9.08 5.16
C ALA A 201 1.53 -9.13 4.04
N ARG A 202 1.28 -8.54 2.87
CA ARG A 202 2.27 -8.43 1.80
C ARG A 202 3.32 -7.35 2.09
N VAL A 203 2.91 -6.23 2.69
CA VAL A 203 3.83 -5.17 3.11
C VAL A 203 4.84 -5.74 4.10
N ASP A 204 4.39 -6.44 5.14
CA ASP A 204 5.25 -7.08 6.13
C ASP A 204 6.22 -8.09 5.49
N LEU A 205 5.72 -8.92 4.57
CA LEU A 205 6.55 -9.88 3.85
C LEU A 205 7.65 -9.19 3.02
N TYR A 206 7.31 -8.11 2.32
CA TYR A 206 8.29 -7.37 1.51
C TYR A 206 9.27 -6.60 2.37
N GLY A 207 8.83 -6.00 3.48
CA GLY A 207 9.71 -5.38 4.46
C GLY A 207 10.79 -6.36 4.94
N THR A 208 10.40 -7.54 5.40
CA THR A 208 11.34 -8.61 5.82
C THR A 208 12.31 -9.01 4.72
N ARG A 209 11.84 -9.14 3.46
CA ARG A 209 12.72 -9.46 2.33
C ARG A 209 13.71 -8.35 2.02
N TYR A 210 13.30 -7.09 2.14
CA TYR A 210 14.16 -5.93 1.92
C TYR A 210 15.23 -5.84 3.01
N GLU A 211 14.90 -6.11 4.27
CA GLU A 211 15.85 -6.18 5.38
C GLU A 211 16.89 -7.27 5.15
N THR A 212 16.43 -8.49 4.85
CA THR A 212 17.32 -9.62 4.55
C THR A 212 18.28 -9.29 3.40
N PHE A 213 17.76 -8.74 2.31
CA PHE A 213 18.57 -8.31 1.17
C PHE A 213 19.60 -7.24 1.56
N ALA A 214 19.21 -6.23 2.35
CA ALA A 214 20.11 -5.17 2.80
C ALA A 214 21.25 -5.71 3.68
N ASP A 215 21.00 -6.69 4.53
CA ASP A 215 22.02 -7.36 5.36
C ASP A 215 22.98 -8.20 4.52
N GLU A 216 22.45 -8.98 3.57
CA GLU A 216 23.26 -9.75 2.64
C GLU A 216 24.16 -8.85 1.77
N PHE A 217 23.59 -7.79 1.23
CA PHE A 217 24.34 -6.81 0.44
C PHE A 217 25.36 -6.06 1.28
N SER A 218 25.06 -5.71 2.53
CA SER A 218 26.02 -5.12 3.48
C SER A 218 27.22 -6.04 3.70
N SER A 219 27.00 -7.34 3.79
CA SER A 219 28.07 -8.35 3.94
C SER A 219 28.96 -8.43 2.69
N ILE A 220 28.39 -8.25 1.50
CA ILE A 220 29.16 -8.19 0.25
C ILE A 220 30.01 -6.91 0.19
N ILE A 221 29.40 -5.75 0.52
CA ILE A 221 30.09 -4.46 0.59
C ILE A 221 31.27 -4.55 1.59
N ALA A 222 31.06 -5.11 2.78
CA ALA A 222 32.09 -5.26 3.79
C ALA A 222 33.31 -6.01 3.21
N ARG A 223 33.08 -7.16 2.58
CA ARG A 223 34.16 -7.93 1.93
C ARG A 223 34.92 -7.13 0.87
N GLN A 224 34.20 -6.34 0.06
CA GLN A 224 34.83 -5.49 -0.97
C GLN A 224 35.67 -4.38 -0.36
N VAL A 225 35.17 -3.70 0.69
CA VAL A 225 35.92 -2.65 1.40
C VAL A 225 37.23 -3.19 1.96
N TYR A 226 37.17 -4.33 2.65
CA TYR A 226 38.38 -4.95 3.21
C TYR A 226 39.37 -5.42 2.12
N ALA A 227 38.89 -6.00 1.02
CA ALA A 227 39.73 -6.41 -0.10
C ALA A 227 40.43 -5.22 -0.78
N LEU A 228 39.73 -4.12 -1.02
CA LEU A 228 40.31 -2.91 -1.62
C LEU A 228 41.41 -2.28 -0.74
N ARG A 229 41.34 -2.42 0.55
CA ARG A 229 42.35 -1.87 1.49
C ARG A 229 43.47 -2.83 1.78
N ALA A 230 43.25 -4.14 1.66
CA ALA A 230 44.31 -5.15 1.81
C ALA A 230 45.28 -5.13 0.63
N THR A 231 44.91 -4.57 -0.51
CA THR A 231 45.81 -4.45 -1.69
C THR A 231 46.75 -3.25 -1.49
N PRO A 232 48.06 -3.43 -1.25
CA PRO A 232 48.99 -2.32 -1.06
C PRO A 232 49.03 -1.43 -2.31
N LYS A 233 48.81 -0.12 -2.16
CA LYS A 233 49.04 0.85 -3.24
C LYS A 233 50.50 0.68 -3.70
N GLN A 234 50.72 0.14 -4.90
CA GLN A 234 52.03 0.21 -5.56
C GLN A 234 52.43 1.68 -5.65
N LYS A 235 53.43 2.08 -4.85
CA LYS A 235 54.08 3.38 -5.02
C LYS A 235 54.56 3.49 -6.49
N PRO A 236 54.28 4.60 -7.19
CA PRO A 236 54.88 4.86 -8.47
C PRO A 236 56.40 4.78 -8.30
N LYS A 237 57.06 3.90 -9.06
CA LYS A 237 58.52 3.88 -9.13
C LYS A 237 58.95 5.26 -9.60
N SER A 238 59.57 6.02 -8.71
CA SER A 238 60.33 7.23 -9.06
C SER A 238 61.49 6.77 -9.95
N GLY A 239 61.34 6.98 -11.26
CA GLY A 239 62.43 6.81 -12.20
C GLY A 239 63.50 7.87 -11.92
N THR A 240 64.68 7.39 -11.67
CA THR A 240 65.94 8.12 -11.78
C THR A 240 66.24 8.41 -13.23
#